data_15176b2d24b671c7928b589cfd57e008
#
_entry.id   15176b2d24b671c7928b589cfd57e008
#
_cell.length_a   1.000
_cell.length_b   1.000
_cell.length_c   1.000
_cell.angle_alpha   90.00
_cell.angle_beta   90.00
_cell.angle_gamma   90.00
#
_symmetry.space_group_name_H-M   'P 1'
#
loop_
_entity.id
_entity.type
_entity.pdbx_description
1 polymer ?
#
loop_
_entity_poly.entity_id
_entity_poly.type
_entity_poly.pdbx_seq_one_letter_code
_entity_poly.pdbx_strand_id
1 'polypeptide(L)'
;MDAKERIEKIIEHYGISAKSFADRIQLSRAQAVYDILSGKTKSITEKMAIKIISEFPEIDRSWLLSGEGEMLKTPSKAPQTEKRLIPLYADVTSIGGNNGTSADVATPYGNVLEWIDAGDWFPGATAAIHHYGDSMVEYPSGCILALKRVEDTRLIINGKAYVIETDEFRITKQLQYDGGDYIMAYSSNNAKYDDGRLIHAPIRIPMDAVRHIDLVIGYVVKEFSNGAIPIIKSYTR
;
A
#
# COMPACT_ATOMS: atom_id res chain seq x y z
N MET A 1 -18.08 10.70 -34.66
CA MET A 1 -16.86 10.56 -35.53
C MET A 1 -16.82 9.16 -36.10
N ASP A 2 -16.69 9.00 -37.43
CA ASP A 2 -16.69 7.67 -38.04
C ASP A 2 -15.32 6.96 -37.93
N ALA A 3 -15.24 5.68 -38.33
CA ALA A 3 -14.01 4.89 -38.22
C ALA A 3 -12.88 5.43 -39.11
N LYS A 4 -13.25 6.01 -40.28
CA LYS A 4 -12.28 6.62 -41.20
C LYS A 4 -11.62 7.84 -40.55
N GLU A 5 -12.41 8.77 -40.04
CA GLU A 5 -11.92 9.98 -39.39
C GLU A 5 -11.01 9.65 -38.18
N ARG A 6 -11.32 8.61 -37.44
CA ARG A 6 -10.49 8.16 -36.30
C ARG A 6 -9.13 7.64 -36.74
N ILE A 7 -9.07 6.81 -37.78
CA ILE A 7 -7.81 6.32 -38.33
C ILE A 7 -7.00 7.46 -38.98
N GLU A 8 -7.63 8.37 -39.71
CA GLU A 8 -7.00 9.56 -40.27
C GLU A 8 -6.35 10.42 -39.19
N LYS A 9 -7.08 10.72 -38.09
CA LYS A 9 -6.53 11.46 -36.94
C LYS A 9 -5.32 10.79 -36.31
N ILE A 10 -5.33 9.47 -36.16
CA ILE A 10 -4.18 8.75 -35.60
C ILE A 10 -2.97 8.88 -36.54
N ILE A 11 -3.18 8.62 -37.83
CA ILE A 11 -2.12 8.72 -38.84
C ILE A 11 -1.53 10.14 -38.89
N GLU A 12 -2.38 11.16 -38.84
CA GLU A 12 -1.96 12.54 -38.84
C GLU A 12 -1.20 12.91 -37.56
N HIS A 13 -1.71 12.50 -36.38
CA HIS A 13 -1.09 12.78 -35.09
C HIS A 13 0.32 12.23 -34.98
N TYR A 14 0.56 11.03 -35.49
CA TYR A 14 1.89 10.40 -35.47
C TYR A 14 2.73 10.73 -36.72
N GLY A 15 2.21 11.47 -37.66
CA GLY A 15 2.92 11.84 -38.88
C GLY A 15 3.37 10.65 -39.73
N ILE A 16 2.59 9.56 -39.76
CA ILE A 16 2.94 8.30 -40.44
C ILE A 16 2.01 8.04 -41.62
N SER A 17 2.46 7.21 -42.58
CA SER A 17 1.60 6.80 -43.70
C SER A 17 0.67 5.67 -43.30
N ALA A 18 -0.45 5.48 -44.02
CA ALA A 18 -1.39 4.37 -43.82
C ALA A 18 -0.69 3.00 -43.91
N LYS A 19 0.32 2.85 -44.76
CA LYS A 19 1.12 1.66 -44.86
C LYS A 19 1.96 1.44 -43.60
N SER A 20 2.69 2.49 -43.15
CA SER A 20 3.49 2.42 -41.93
C SER A 20 2.63 2.15 -40.70
N PHE A 21 1.43 2.72 -40.63
CA PHE A 21 0.47 2.45 -39.57
C PHE A 21 0.07 0.95 -39.56
N ALA A 22 -0.29 0.38 -40.72
CA ALA A 22 -0.64 -1.03 -40.82
C ALA A 22 0.51 -1.98 -40.42
N ASP A 23 1.75 -1.62 -40.83
CA ASP A 23 2.96 -2.39 -40.50
C ASP A 23 3.24 -2.35 -38.99
N ARG A 24 3.14 -1.18 -38.35
CA ARG A 24 3.35 -1.02 -36.90
C ARG A 24 2.37 -1.83 -36.07
N ILE A 25 1.07 -1.77 -36.40
CA ILE A 25 0.06 -2.56 -35.68
C ILE A 25 0.03 -4.03 -36.10
N GLN A 26 1.07 -4.49 -36.81
CA GLN A 26 1.29 -5.88 -37.21
C GLN A 26 0.09 -6.52 -37.92
N LEU A 27 -0.49 -5.80 -38.87
CA LEU A 27 -1.51 -6.38 -39.74
C LEU A 27 -0.86 -7.23 -40.85
N SER A 28 -1.40 -8.41 -41.02
CA SER A 28 -0.98 -9.33 -42.12
C SER A 28 -1.21 -8.76 -43.54
N ARG A 29 -2.14 -7.79 -43.64
CA ARG A 29 -2.45 -7.09 -44.88
C ARG A 29 -2.83 -5.65 -44.59
N ALA A 30 -2.14 -4.68 -45.20
CA ALA A 30 -2.46 -3.26 -45.05
C ALA A 30 -3.85 -2.91 -45.62
N GLN A 31 -4.43 -3.81 -46.44
CA GLN A 31 -5.74 -3.60 -47.09
C GLN A 31 -6.85 -3.26 -46.07
N ALA A 32 -6.82 -3.85 -44.86
CA ALA A 32 -7.82 -3.56 -43.84
C ALA A 32 -7.84 -2.09 -43.40
N VAL A 33 -6.68 -1.41 -43.39
CA VAL A 33 -6.57 0.02 -43.11
C VAL A 33 -7.14 0.82 -44.27
N TYR A 34 -6.78 0.45 -45.51
CA TYR A 34 -7.31 1.14 -46.69
C TYR A 34 -8.81 0.95 -46.88
N ASP A 35 -9.38 -0.20 -46.50
CA ASP A 35 -10.82 -0.42 -46.56
C ASP A 35 -11.57 0.49 -45.54
N ILE A 36 -10.96 0.82 -44.39
CA ILE A 36 -11.53 1.82 -43.46
C ILE A 36 -11.36 3.22 -44.04
N LEU A 37 -10.18 3.59 -44.52
CA LEU A 37 -9.91 4.92 -45.07
C LEU A 37 -10.76 5.24 -46.32
N SER A 38 -11.10 4.22 -47.12
CA SER A 38 -12.01 4.35 -48.26
C SER A 38 -13.49 4.36 -47.87
N GLY A 39 -13.82 4.17 -46.60
CA GLY A 39 -15.21 4.09 -46.09
C GLY A 39 -15.92 2.77 -46.40
N LYS A 40 -15.24 1.78 -46.97
CA LYS A 40 -15.78 0.45 -47.25
C LYS A 40 -16.07 -0.32 -45.94
N THR A 41 -15.23 -0.13 -44.93
CA THR A 41 -15.42 -0.65 -43.57
C THR A 41 -15.77 0.50 -42.64
N LYS A 42 -16.94 0.45 -41.99
CA LYS A 42 -17.49 1.54 -41.19
C LYS A 42 -17.15 1.46 -39.68
N SER A 43 -16.51 0.38 -39.22
CA SER A 43 -16.20 0.17 -37.82
C SER A 43 -14.81 -0.38 -37.59
N ILE A 44 -14.21 -0.05 -36.47
CA ILE A 44 -12.96 -0.64 -36.00
C ILE A 44 -13.33 -1.82 -35.10
N THR A 45 -12.83 -3.02 -35.47
CA THR A 45 -13.11 -4.22 -34.69
C THR A 45 -12.28 -4.25 -33.40
N GLU A 46 -12.77 -4.96 -32.36
CA GLU A 46 -12.03 -5.15 -31.09
C GLU A 46 -10.59 -5.68 -31.32
N LYS A 47 -10.43 -6.65 -32.23
CA LYS A 47 -9.11 -7.21 -32.55
C LYS A 47 -8.17 -6.15 -33.11
N MET A 48 -8.68 -5.25 -33.94
CA MET A 48 -7.89 -4.15 -34.50
C MET A 48 -7.60 -3.10 -33.43
N ALA A 49 -8.58 -2.76 -32.59
CA ALA A 49 -8.40 -1.83 -31.49
C ALA A 49 -7.32 -2.29 -30.50
N ILE A 50 -7.29 -3.57 -30.15
CA ILE A 50 -6.23 -4.15 -29.29
C ILE A 50 -4.85 -3.95 -29.92
N LYS A 51 -4.68 -4.21 -31.21
CA LYS A 51 -3.41 -4.02 -31.92
C LYS A 51 -2.98 -2.55 -31.95
N ILE A 52 -3.93 -1.64 -32.20
CA ILE A 52 -3.67 -0.20 -32.21
C ILE A 52 -3.21 0.26 -30.82
N ILE A 53 -3.91 -0.13 -29.75
CA ILE A 53 -3.58 0.27 -28.37
C ILE A 53 -2.26 -0.37 -27.91
N SER A 54 -1.92 -1.58 -28.38
CA SER A 54 -0.63 -2.21 -28.06
C SER A 54 0.55 -1.44 -28.63
N GLU A 55 0.41 -0.83 -29.81
CA GLU A 55 1.45 -0.02 -30.44
C GLU A 55 1.39 1.46 -30.00
N PHE A 56 0.20 1.98 -29.75
CA PHE A 56 -0.07 3.37 -29.37
C PHE A 56 -0.85 3.40 -28.05
N PRO A 57 -0.20 3.15 -26.90
CA PRO A 57 -0.86 2.96 -25.61
C PRO A 57 -1.55 4.21 -25.07
N GLU A 58 -1.19 5.40 -25.57
CA GLU A 58 -1.79 6.68 -25.24
C GLU A 58 -3.18 6.90 -25.86
N ILE A 59 -3.58 6.09 -26.86
CA ILE A 59 -4.90 6.22 -27.50
C ILE A 59 -5.97 5.66 -26.56
N ASP A 60 -7.04 6.43 -26.37
CA ASP A 60 -8.18 5.99 -25.59
C ASP A 60 -9.00 4.93 -26.33
N ARG A 61 -9.32 3.82 -25.63
CA ARG A 61 -10.03 2.70 -26.23
C ARG A 61 -11.49 3.04 -26.56
N SER A 62 -12.15 3.79 -25.68
CA SER A 62 -13.56 4.16 -25.88
C SER A 62 -13.67 5.06 -27.09
N TRP A 63 -12.81 6.08 -27.20
CA TRP A 63 -12.72 6.91 -28.37
C TRP A 63 -12.45 6.11 -29.64
N LEU A 64 -11.50 5.17 -29.59
CA LEU A 64 -11.14 4.35 -30.75
C LEU A 64 -12.31 3.50 -31.27
N LEU A 65 -13.16 2.98 -30.39
CA LEU A 65 -14.28 2.10 -30.74
C LEU A 65 -15.57 2.85 -31.04
N SER A 66 -15.92 3.86 -30.23
CA SER A 66 -17.20 4.60 -30.33
C SER A 66 -17.07 5.95 -31.04
N GLY A 67 -15.91 6.57 -31.00
CA GLY A 67 -15.68 7.95 -31.45
C GLY A 67 -16.12 9.01 -30.44
N GLU A 68 -16.45 8.60 -29.22
CA GLU A 68 -16.82 9.49 -28.11
C GLU A 68 -15.59 9.78 -27.23
N GLY A 69 -15.48 11.02 -26.75
CA GLY A 69 -14.39 11.47 -25.91
C GLY A 69 -13.18 11.98 -26.69
N GLU A 70 -12.01 12.00 -26.05
CA GLU A 70 -10.76 12.49 -26.62
C GLU A 70 -9.92 11.32 -27.17
N MET A 71 -9.19 11.56 -28.28
CA MET A 71 -8.35 10.56 -28.95
C MET A 71 -7.25 10.02 -28.03
N LEU A 72 -6.58 10.90 -27.34
CA LEU A 72 -5.54 10.54 -26.39
C LEU A 72 -6.20 10.33 -25.03
N LYS A 73 -5.76 9.29 -24.35
CA LYS A 73 -6.05 9.21 -22.92
C LYS A 73 -5.64 10.54 -22.33
N THR A 74 -6.59 11.34 -21.89
CA THR A 74 -6.25 12.42 -20.99
C THR A 74 -5.33 11.77 -19.96
N PRO A 75 -4.11 12.31 -19.70
CA PRO A 75 -3.32 11.74 -18.64
C PRO A 75 -4.29 11.70 -17.48
N SER A 76 -4.81 10.52 -17.21
CA SER A 76 -5.56 10.27 -16.00
C SER A 76 -4.63 10.90 -14.99
N LYS A 77 -5.00 12.05 -14.42
CA LYS A 77 -4.45 12.45 -13.14
C LYS A 77 -4.58 11.15 -12.38
N ALA A 78 -3.47 10.39 -12.33
CA ALA A 78 -3.42 9.19 -11.49
C ALA A 78 -4.07 9.68 -10.23
N PRO A 79 -5.19 9.07 -9.78
CA PRO A 79 -5.95 9.66 -8.71
C PRO A 79 -4.89 10.22 -7.78
N GLN A 80 -4.85 11.57 -7.66
CA GLN A 80 -3.93 12.18 -6.70
C GLN A 80 -4.55 11.61 -5.44
N THR A 81 -4.06 10.44 -5.07
CA THR A 81 -4.31 9.86 -3.76
C THR A 81 -3.86 10.98 -2.88
N GLU A 82 -4.84 11.68 -2.33
CA GLU A 82 -4.57 12.73 -1.34
C GLU A 82 -3.59 12.06 -0.40
N LYS A 83 -2.36 12.62 -0.33
CA LYS A 83 -1.29 12.02 0.46
C LYS A 83 -1.87 11.73 1.82
N ARG A 84 -2.06 10.46 2.11
CA ARG A 84 -2.61 10.04 3.38
C ARG A 84 -1.49 9.96 4.39
N LEU A 85 -1.16 11.13 4.91
CA LEU A 85 -0.12 11.24 5.92
C LEU A 85 -0.59 10.65 7.23
N ILE A 86 0.17 9.71 7.74
CA ILE A 86 0.02 9.15 9.09
C ILE A 86 1.26 9.49 9.91
N PRO A 87 1.11 9.71 11.22
CA PRO A 87 2.26 9.98 12.08
C PRO A 87 3.10 8.72 12.26
N LEU A 88 4.42 8.85 12.11
CA LEU A 88 5.41 7.91 12.59
C LEU A 88 5.87 8.37 13.96
N TYR A 89 5.59 7.59 14.99
CA TYR A 89 5.91 7.93 16.37
C TYR A 89 7.30 7.43 16.77
N ALA A 90 7.96 8.21 17.64
CA ALA A 90 9.21 7.81 18.27
C ALA A 90 9.01 6.57 19.13
N ASP A 91 10.08 5.78 19.25
CA ASP A 91 10.11 4.73 20.27
C ASP A 91 10.04 5.35 21.64
N VAL A 92 9.10 4.85 22.43
CA VAL A 92 9.18 5.03 23.88
C VAL A 92 10.23 4.06 24.37
N THR A 93 11.48 4.46 24.34
CA THR A 93 12.53 3.73 25.03
C THR A 93 12.21 3.89 26.52
N SER A 94 11.72 2.84 27.14
CA SER A 94 11.65 2.72 28.60
C SER A 94 13.07 2.49 29.15
N ILE A 95 13.91 3.53 29.04
CA ILE A 95 15.15 3.61 29.80
C ILE A 95 14.89 4.72 30.81
N GLY A 96 14.84 4.37 32.07
CA GLY A 96 14.76 5.29 33.18
C GLY A 96 15.79 6.39 33.08
N GLY A 97 15.40 7.51 32.55
CA GLY A 97 16.17 8.72 32.37
C GLY A 97 15.19 9.89 32.37
N ASN A 98 15.14 10.54 33.52
CA ASN A 98 14.39 11.75 33.79
C ASN A 98 14.93 12.90 32.90
N ASN A 99 14.38 13.09 31.70
CA ASN A 99 14.49 14.34 30.98
C ASN A 99 13.09 14.92 30.83
N GLY A 100 12.66 15.58 31.94
CA GLY A 100 11.47 16.35 31.96
C GLY A 100 11.51 17.48 30.95
N THR A 101 10.70 17.36 29.93
CA THR A 101 10.06 18.48 29.30
C THR A 101 8.57 18.16 29.29
N SER A 102 7.84 19.07 29.88
CA SER A 102 6.41 19.04 30.14
C SER A 102 5.61 18.40 29.02
N ALA A 103 5.00 17.30 29.36
CA ALA A 103 4.11 16.57 28.49
C ALA A 103 2.95 17.45 28.03
N ASP A 104 2.82 17.62 26.76
CA ASP A 104 1.51 17.74 26.16
C ASP A 104 0.86 16.34 26.24
N VAL A 105 -0.05 16.20 27.16
CA VAL A 105 -0.76 14.98 27.59
C VAL A 105 -1.72 14.44 26.50
N ALA A 106 -1.56 14.81 25.24
CA ALA A 106 -2.57 14.58 24.22
C ALA A 106 -2.17 13.68 23.04
N THR A 107 -0.93 13.20 22.95
CA THR A 107 -0.55 12.30 21.86
C THR A 107 -0.41 10.86 22.31
N PRO A 108 -1.18 9.93 21.73
CA PRO A 108 -1.25 8.54 22.19
C PRO A 108 0.06 7.76 22.18
N TYR A 109 1.08 8.21 21.46
CA TYR A 109 2.35 7.47 21.27
C TYR A 109 3.61 8.27 21.58
N GLY A 110 3.50 9.42 22.24
CA GLY A 110 4.63 10.32 22.43
C GLY A 110 4.87 11.23 21.22
N ASN A 111 6.12 11.65 21.00
CA ASN A 111 6.44 12.62 19.95
C ASN A 111 6.35 12.01 18.54
N VAL A 112 5.71 12.72 17.63
CA VAL A 112 5.72 12.42 16.20
C VAL A 112 7.12 12.71 15.64
N LEU A 113 7.80 11.71 15.09
CA LEU A 113 9.09 11.86 14.42
C LEU A 113 8.92 12.50 13.06
N GLU A 114 8.03 11.96 12.26
CA GLU A 114 7.75 12.41 10.91
C GLU A 114 6.33 12.02 10.49
N TRP A 115 5.84 12.63 9.42
CA TRP A 115 4.59 12.23 8.78
C TRP A 115 4.94 11.45 7.51
N ILE A 116 4.48 10.21 7.43
CA ILE A 116 4.74 9.31 6.31
C ILE A 116 3.49 9.10 5.49
N ASP A 117 3.67 8.96 4.17
CA ASP A 117 2.56 8.66 3.27
C ASP A 117 2.28 7.15 3.31
N ALA A 118 1.13 6.78 3.87
CA ALA A 118 0.67 5.39 3.93
C ALA A 118 0.19 4.88 2.55
N GLY A 119 -0.09 5.79 1.61
CA GLY A 119 -0.56 5.48 0.27
C GLY A 119 -1.75 4.51 0.26
N ASP A 120 -1.86 3.76 -0.83
CA ASP A 120 -2.88 2.72 -0.99
C ASP A 120 -2.49 1.37 -0.35
N TRP A 121 -1.26 1.27 0.18
CA TRP A 121 -0.74 0.02 0.74
C TRP A 121 -1.37 -0.32 2.09
N PHE A 122 -1.64 0.71 2.89
CA PHE A 122 -2.26 0.56 4.21
C PHE A 122 -3.45 1.49 4.37
N PRO A 123 -4.56 1.24 3.63
CA PRO A 123 -5.68 2.17 3.55
C PRO A 123 -6.39 2.38 4.89
N GLY A 124 -6.18 1.49 5.86
CA GLY A 124 -6.73 1.59 7.20
C GLY A 124 -5.78 2.13 8.26
N ALA A 125 -4.51 2.46 7.89
CA ALA A 125 -3.53 2.90 8.88
C ALA A 125 -3.91 4.24 9.52
N THR A 126 -3.73 4.32 10.83
CA THR A 126 -3.93 5.55 11.63
C THR A 126 -2.63 6.07 12.22
N ALA A 127 -1.61 5.21 12.28
CA ALA A 127 -0.30 5.51 12.84
C ALA A 127 0.77 4.54 12.31
N ALA A 128 2.03 4.86 12.55
CA ALA A 128 3.15 3.95 12.35
C ALA A 128 4.15 4.05 13.52
N ILE A 129 4.86 2.95 13.79
CA ILE A 129 5.95 2.89 14.77
C ILE A 129 7.09 2.05 14.24
N HIS A 130 8.30 2.28 14.74
CA HIS A 130 9.37 1.31 14.58
C HIS A 130 9.16 0.09 15.48
N HIS A 131 9.51 -1.09 14.97
CA HIS A 131 9.51 -2.32 15.74
C HIS A 131 10.93 -2.76 16.01
N TYR A 132 11.27 -3.00 17.27
CA TYR A 132 12.56 -3.54 17.67
C TYR A 132 12.34 -4.78 18.54
N GLY A 133 13.28 -5.71 18.44
CA GLY A 133 13.26 -6.96 19.18
C GLY A 133 12.97 -8.17 18.29
N ASP A 134 12.91 -9.32 18.94
CA ASP A 134 12.82 -10.64 18.32
C ASP A 134 11.62 -11.47 18.83
N SER A 135 10.76 -10.87 19.64
CA SER A 135 9.62 -11.58 20.24
C SER A 135 8.52 -11.95 19.22
N MET A 136 8.54 -11.29 18.06
CA MET A 136 7.59 -11.51 16.95
C MET A 136 8.40 -11.85 15.69
N VAL A 137 8.50 -13.15 15.36
CA VAL A 137 9.38 -13.63 14.28
C VAL A 137 8.96 -13.14 12.88
N GLU A 138 7.69 -12.79 12.71
CA GLU A 138 7.15 -12.26 11.45
C GLU A 138 7.56 -10.82 11.16
N TYR A 139 8.04 -10.06 12.16
CA TYR A 139 8.43 -8.65 12.03
C TYR A 139 9.93 -8.46 12.23
N PRO A 140 10.69 -8.19 11.17
CA PRO A 140 12.12 -7.91 11.29
C PRO A 140 12.39 -6.72 12.20
N SER A 141 13.38 -6.85 13.10
CA SER A 141 13.81 -5.73 13.96
C SER A 141 14.24 -4.53 13.10
N GLY A 142 13.76 -3.33 13.42
CA GLY A 142 13.96 -2.10 12.64
C GLY A 142 12.93 -1.86 11.55
N CYS A 143 11.96 -2.75 11.33
CA CYS A 143 10.85 -2.50 10.41
C CYS A 143 9.90 -1.41 10.95
N ILE A 144 9.11 -0.83 10.06
CA ILE A 144 8.04 0.11 10.41
C ILE A 144 6.72 -0.64 10.35
N LEU A 145 5.99 -0.72 11.45
CA LEU A 145 4.64 -1.28 11.53
C LEU A 145 3.61 -0.22 11.16
N ALA A 146 2.68 -0.58 10.27
CA ALA A 146 1.48 0.20 10.00
C ALA A 146 0.36 -0.26 10.94
N LEU A 147 -0.24 0.68 11.65
CA LEU A 147 -1.15 0.45 12.75
C LEU A 147 -2.53 1.00 12.46
N LYS A 148 -3.55 0.27 12.90
CA LYS A 148 -4.94 0.73 12.91
C LYS A 148 -5.47 0.72 14.33
N ARG A 149 -5.92 1.88 14.83
CA ARG A 149 -6.53 2.02 16.16
C ARG A 149 -7.72 1.09 16.31
N VAL A 150 -7.77 0.38 17.45
CA VAL A 150 -8.94 -0.38 17.91
C VAL A 150 -9.78 0.54 18.80
N GLU A 151 -10.91 0.96 18.28
CA GLU A 151 -11.85 1.84 19.02
C GLU A 151 -12.74 1.05 19.98
N ASP A 152 -13.04 -0.20 19.65
CA ASP A 152 -13.87 -1.11 20.43
C ASP A 152 -13.12 -2.41 20.72
N THR A 153 -12.69 -2.59 21.96
CA THR A 153 -11.93 -3.76 22.40
C THR A 153 -12.69 -5.08 22.25
N ARG A 154 -14.03 -5.05 22.18
CA ARG A 154 -14.87 -6.23 21.91
C ARG A 154 -14.64 -6.79 20.50
N LEU A 155 -14.05 -5.99 19.61
CA LEU A 155 -13.75 -6.37 18.21
C LEU A 155 -12.30 -6.84 18.04
N ILE A 156 -11.57 -7.10 19.13
CA ILE A 156 -10.24 -7.72 19.07
C ILE A 156 -10.36 -9.12 18.46
N ILE A 157 -9.58 -9.34 17.39
CA ILE A 157 -9.49 -10.64 16.73
C ILE A 157 -8.37 -11.43 17.40
N ASN A 158 -8.72 -12.47 18.14
CA ASN A 158 -7.75 -13.31 18.83
C ASN A 158 -6.73 -13.93 17.87
N GLY A 159 -5.46 -13.93 18.29
CA GLY A 159 -4.34 -14.46 17.51
C GLY A 159 -3.76 -13.51 16.46
N LYS A 160 -4.33 -12.31 16.26
CA LYS A 160 -3.70 -11.29 15.44
C LYS A 160 -2.66 -10.51 16.24
N ALA A 161 -1.71 -9.91 15.53
CA ALA A 161 -0.69 -9.05 16.12
C ALA A 161 -1.23 -7.65 16.39
N TYR A 162 -0.96 -7.15 17.57
CA TYR A 162 -1.33 -5.83 18.03
C TYR A 162 -0.15 -5.16 18.73
N VAL A 163 -0.16 -3.84 18.72
CA VAL A 163 0.62 -3.03 19.63
C VAL A 163 -0.27 -2.65 20.80
N ILE A 164 0.18 -2.96 22.02
CA ILE A 164 -0.46 -2.52 23.26
C ILE A 164 0.43 -1.47 23.89
N GLU A 165 -0.15 -0.37 24.30
CA GLU A 165 0.49 0.66 25.11
C GLU A 165 -0.16 0.74 26.48
N THR A 166 0.68 0.71 27.50
CA THR A 166 0.35 0.93 28.89
C THR A 166 1.08 2.17 29.41
N ASP A 167 0.94 2.50 30.68
CA ASP A 167 1.71 3.57 31.30
C ASP A 167 3.22 3.26 31.38
N GLU A 168 3.58 1.97 31.43
CA GLU A 168 4.95 1.53 31.70
C GLU A 168 5.69 1.04 30.44
N PHE A 169 4.96 0.48 29.47
CA PHE A 169 5.59 -0.13 28.30
C PHE A 169 4.69 -0.12 27.07
N ARG A 170 5.36 -0.26 25.91
CA ARG A 170 4.74 -0.56 24.62
C ARG A 170 5.29 -1.88 24.09
N ILE A 171 4.44 -2.79 23.70
CA ILE A 171 4.83 -4.11 23.17
C ILE A 171 4.01 -4.48 21.93
N THR A 172 4.62 -5.27 21.04
CA THR A 172 3.95 -5.90 19.91
C THR A 172 3.77 -7.37 20.21
N LYS A 173 2.53 -7.87 20.27
CA LYS A 173 2.20 -9.26 20.64
C LYS A 173 0.95 -9.74 19.90
N GLN A 174 0.77 -11.05 19.83
CA GLN A 174 -0.50 -11.67 19.47
C GLN A 174 -1.41 -11.62 20.68
N LEU A 175 -2.64 -11.12 20.50
CA LEU A 175 -3.57 -10.97 21.63
C LEU A 175 -4.61 -12.07 21.68
N GLN A 176 -5.00 -12.43 22.91
CA GLN A 176 -6.20 -13.16 23.23
C GLN A 176 -6.98 -12.40 24.29
N TYR A 177 -8.22 -12.06 23.95
CA TYR A 177 -9.14 -11.32 24.82
C TYR A 177 -10.52 -11.95 24.77
N ASP A 178 -11.10 -12.22 25.94
CA ASP A 178 -12.40 -12.86 26.11
C ASP A 178 -13.48 -11.91 26.66
N GLY A 179 -13.15 -10.62 26.81
CA GLY A 179 -14.06 -9.62 27.39
C GLY A 179 -13.93 -9.43 28.89
N GLY A 180 -12.95 -10.11 29.54
CA GLY A 180 -12.70 -9.96 30.98
C GLY A 180 -11.80 -8.78 31.35
N ASP A 181 -11.33 -8.79 32.59
CA ASP A 181 -10.50 -7.72 33.16
C ASP A 181 -9.04 -7.77 32.70
N TYR A 182 -8.65 -8.78 31.93
CA TYR A 182 -7.29 -9.03 31.49
C TYR A 182 -7.24 -9.42 30.03
N ILE A 183 -6.14 -9.02 29.38
CA ILE A 183 -5.79 -9.50 28.04
C ILE A 183 -4.50 -10.29 28.08
N MET A 184 -4.44 -11.38 27.36
CA MET A 184 -3.23 -12.21 27.23
C MET A 184 -2.47 -11.82 25.98
N ALA A 185 -1.18 -11.56 26.14
CA ALA A 185 -0.26 -11.15 25.07
C ALA A 185 0.82 -12.23 24.86
N TYR A 186 0.83 -12.83 23.67
CA TYR A 186 1.71 -13.93 23.30
C TYR A 186 2.77 -13.47 22.29
N SER A 187 3.96 -14.04 22.42
CA SER A 187 5.01 -13.91 21.41
C SER A 187 4.87 -14.99 20.36
N SER A 188 5.16 -14.71 19.12
CA SER A 188 5.27 -15.73 18.08
C SER A 188 6.62 -16.45 18.12
N ASN A 189 7.65 -15.84 18.75
CA ASN A 189 8.91 -16.49 19.01
C ASN A 189 8.79 -17.46 20.20
N ASN A 190 8.93 -18.74 19.92
CA ASN A 190 8.82 -19.82 20.90
C ASN A 190 10.20 -20.31 21.39
N ALA A 191 11.26 -19.51 21.22
CA ALA A 191 12.60 -19.85 21.72
C ALA A 191 12.60 -20.07 23.22
N LYS A 192 13.43 -21.04 23.68
CA LYS A 192 13.51 -21.47 25.06
C LYS A 192 14.91 -21.35 25.59
N TYR A 193 15.00 -21.14 26.89
CA TYR A 193 16.23 -21.33 27.65
C TYR A 193 16.56 -22.85 27.76
N ASP A 194 17.78 -23.17 28.19
CA ASP A 194 18.25 -24.56 28.40
C ASP A 194 17.38 -25.33 29.41
N ASP A 195 16.73 -24.64 30.33
CA ASP A 195 15.82 -25.20 31.33
C ASP A 195 14.37 -25.40 30.81
N GLY A 196 14.11 -25.11 29.52
CA GLY A 196 12.84 -25.29 28.86
C GLY A 196 11.82 -24.14 29.03
N ARG A 197 12.12 -23.10 29.81
CA ARG A 197 11.27 -21.91 29.92
C ARG A 197 11.33 -21.10 28.63
N LEU A 198 10.18 -20.50 28.26
CA LEU A 198 10.12 -19.59 27.12
C LEU A 198 10.94 -18.33 27.41
N ILE A 199 11.76 -17.89 26.43
CA ILE A 199 12.46 -16.60 26.49
C ILE A 199 11.42 -15.47 26.50
N HIS A 200 10.40 -15.59 25.67
CA HIS A 200 9.29 -14.64 25.55
C HIS A 200 8.00 -15.24 26.12
N ALA A 201 7.92 -15.35 27.43
CA ALA A 201 6.72 -15.90 28.09
C ALA A 201 5.48 -15.03 27.82
N PRO A 202 4.28 -15.61 27.81
CA PRO A 202 3.04 -14.85 27.73
C PRO A 202 2.90 -13.85 28.87
N ILE A 203 2.33 -12.69 28.55
CA ILE A 203 2.14 -11.59 29.51
C ILE A 203 0.63 -11.43 29.73
N ARG A 204 0.20 -11.37 30.98
CA ARG A 204 -1.15 -11.04 31.37
C ARG A 204 -1.22 -9.57 31.74
N ILE A 205 -2.01 -8.80 31.00
CA ILE A 205 -2.09 -7.34 31.14
C ILE A 205 -3.49 -6.97 31.63
N PRO A 206 -3.62 -6.24 32.76
CA PRO A 206 -4.89 -5.71 33.21
C PRO A 206 -5.44 -4.70 32.19
N MET A 207 -6.73 -4.77 31.88
CA MET A 207 -7.36 -3.87 30.91
C MET A 207 -7.40 -2.43 31.37
N ASP A 208 -7.45 -2.18 32.68
CA ASP A 208 -7.38 -0.84 33.27
C ASP A 208 -5.99 -0.20 33.18
N ALA A 209 -4.93 -0.98 32.94
CA ALA A 209 -3.58 -0.48 32.65
C ALA A 209 -3.36 -0.17 31.17
N VAL A 210 -4.28 -0.58 30.28
CA VAL A 210 -4.13 -0.39 28.83
C VAL A 210 -4.60 1.01 28.43
N ARG A 211 -3.70 1.81 27.87
CA ARG A 211 -4.03 3.12 27.30
C ARG A 211 -4.73 2.98 25.96
N HIS A 212 -4.15 2.15 25.08
CA HIS A 212 -4.75 1.85 23.77
C HIS A 212 -4.15 0.61 23.15
N ILE A 213 -4.87 0.09 22.16
CA ILE A 213 -4.53 -1.10 21.39
C ILE A 213 -4.62 -0.73 19.91
N ASP A 214 -3.64 -1.16 19.12
CA ASP A 214 -3.63 -0.95 17.70
C ASP A 214 -3.33 -2.26 16.97
N LEU A 215 -4.18 -2.59 16.00
CA LEU A 215 -3.99 -3.74 15.12
C LEU A 215 -2.82 -3.47 14.17
N VAL A 216 -1.87 -4.38 14.10
CA VAL A 216 -0.83 -4.37 13.05
C VAL A 216 -1.48 -4.82 11.74
N ILE A 217 -1.59 -3.91 10.78
CA ILE A 217 -2.18 -4.18 9.46
C ILE A 217 -1.14 -4.50 8.39
N GLY A 218 0.13 -4.27 8.69
CA GLY A 218 1.26 -4.62 7.85
C GLY A 218 2.56 -3.96 8.31
N TYR A 219 3.63 -4.17 7.56
CA TYR A 219 4.92 -3.57 7.87
C TYR A 219 5.75 -3.28 6.62
N VAL A 220 6.75 -2.41 6.78
CA VAL A 220 7.70 -2.01 5.73
C VAL A 220 9.12 -2.18 6.24
N VAL A 221 9.98 -2.77 5.43
CA VAL A 221 11.42 -2.84 5.68
C VAL A 221 12.13 -1.86 4.74
N LYS A 222 12.96 -0.96 5.31
CA LYS A 222 13.84 -0.09 4.52
C LYS A 222 15.18 -0.81 4.32
N GLU A 223 15.49 -1.17 3.08
CA GLU A 223 16.83 -1.66 2.73
C GLU A 223 17.65 -0.50 2.18
N PHE A 224 18.75 -0.16 2.85
CA PHE A 224 19.71 0.82 2.35
C PHE A 224 20.78 0.08 1.55
N SER A 225 20.80 0.27 0.24
CA SER A 225 21.94 -0.10 -0.58
C SER A 225 22.77 1.16 -0.88
N ASN A 226 23.90 1.31 -0.25
CA ASN A 226 25.03 2.22 -0.58
C ASN A 226 24.69 3.42 -1.51
N GLY A 227 23.85 4.34 -1.06
CA GLY A 227 23.56 5.59 -1.78
C GLY A 227 22.50 5.49 -2.90
N ALA A 228 21.92 4.33 -3.13
CA ALA A 228 20.76 4.19 -4.03
C ALA A 228 19.44 4.42 -3.30
N ILE A 229 18.41 4.82 -4.05
CA ILE A 229 17.04 5.06 -3.59
C ILE A 229 16.55 3.88 -2.74
N PRO A 230 16.04 4.10 -1.52
CA PRO A 230 15.56 3.01 -0.68
C PRO A 230 14.45 2.23 -1.40
N ILE A 231 14.68 0.93 -1.61
CA ILE A 231 13.67 0.03 -2.16
C ILE A 231 12.77 -0.39 -1.00
N ILE A 232 11.52 0.02 -1.05
CA ILE A 232 10.51 -0.40 -0.08
C ILE A 232 9.94 -1.73 -0.57
N LYS A 233 10.24 -2.81 0.15
CA LYS A 233 9.57 -4.10 -0.08
C LYS A 233 8.42 -4.24 0.90
N SER A 234 7.20 -4.36 0.39
CA SER A 234 6.06 -4.75 1.20
C SER A 234 5.90 -6.27 1.12
N TYR A 235 5.75 -6.90 2.24
CA TYR A 235 5.37 -8.31 2.33
C TYR A 235 3.95 -8.37 2.85
N THR A 236 2.98 -8.55 1.93
CA THR A 236 1.63 -8.99 2.26
C THR A 236 1.59 -10.51 2.11
N ARG A 237 1.18 -11.20 3.15
CA ARG A 237 0.66 -12.58 3.09
C ARG A 237 -0.85 -12.55 3.18
#